data_3a21d1e771bd8984a25859b8e18b1938
#
_entry.id   3a21d1e771bd8984a25859b8e18b1938
#
_cell.length_a   1.000
_cell.length_b   1.000
_cell.length_c   1.000
_cell.angle_alpha   90.00
_cell.angle_beta   90.00
_cell.angle_gamma   90.00
#
_symmetry.space_group_name_H-M   'P 1'
#
loop_
_entity.id
_entity.type
_entity.pdbx_description
1 polymer ?
#
loop_
_entity_poly.entity_id
_entity_poly.type
_entity_poly.pdbx_seq_one_letter_code
_entity_poly.pdbx_strand_id
1 'polypeptide(L)'
;GTNVQAYNADTVFKDEQNTFTKAQLASTQTADATGSVTLDFDTYQNFILTFTGNVTLAAPSTEASQVGQTGVIIIKQDGTGSRTLSLHGDYETPSAGGVGTISTAANAVDIIPYCVLENNRIMLGSVQIAFG
;
A
#
# COMPACT_ATOMS: atom_id res chain seq x y z
N GLY A 1 18.13 41.35 0.84
CA GLY A 1 18.71 40.13 0.34
C GLY A 1 17.66 39.15 -0.10
N THR A 2 17.86 38.61 -1.25
CA THR A 2 17.04 37.55 -1.78
C THR A 2 17.57 36.21 -1.30
N ASN A 3 16.70 35.39 -0.70
CA ASN A 3 17.03 34.01 -0.44
C ASN A 3 17.08 33.27 -1.77
N VAL A 4 18.28 33.12 -2.32
CA VAL A 4 18.49 32.26 -3.47
C VAL A 4 18.70 30.86 -2.92
N GLN A 5 17.73 30.00 -3.14
CA GLN A 5 17.90 28.59 -2.86
C GLN A 5 18.97 28.03 -3.81
N ALA A 6 20.00 27.40 -3.26
CA ALA A 6 21.04 26.81 -4.07
C ALA A 6 20.42 25.78 -5.01
N TYR A 7 20.76 25.85 -6.31
CA TYR A 7 20.37 24.84 -7.27
C TYR A 7 20.93 23.48 -6.83
N ASN A 8 20.02 22.52 -6.71
CA ASN A 8 20.38 21.12 -6.51
C ASN A 8 19.82 20.34 -7.70
N ALA A 9 20.63 19.47 -8.27
CA ALA A 9 20.21 18.61 -9.38
C ALA A 9 19.00 17.73 -9.06
N ASP A 10 18.72 17.50 -7.78
CA ASP A 10 17.57 16.73 -7.32
C ASP A 10 16.33 17.59 -6.99
N THR A 11 16.38 18.90 -7.25
CA THR A 11 15.26 19.78 -7.00
C THR A 11 14.16 19.56 -8.03
N VAL A 12 12.95 19.28 -7.56
CA VAL A 12 11.74 19.19 -8.37
C VAL A 12 11.13 20.60 -8.47
N PHE A 13 10.94 21.09 -9.68
CA PHE A 13 10.30 22.38 -9.92
C PHE A 13 8.79 22.19 -10.06
N LYS A 14 8.04 22.98 -9.29
CA LYS A 14 6.61 22.78 -9.11
C LYS A 14 5.80 22.86 -10.40
N ASP A 15 6.09 23.80 -11.25
CA ASP A 15 5.28 24.11 -12.43
C ASP A 15 5.98 23.77 -13.76
N GLU A 16 6.97 22.85 -13.71
CA GLU A 16 7.72 22.42 -14.88
C GLU A 16 7.70 20.89 -15.03
N GLN A 17 7.92 20.45 -16.26
CA GLN A 17 8.12 19.04 -16.50
C GLN A 17 9.48 18.61 -15.95
N ASN A 18 9.46 17.67 -15.02
CA ASN A 18 10.67 17.12 -14.39
C ASN A 18 10.99 15.76 -15.00
N THR A 19 12.21 15.61 -15.54
CA THR A 19 12.71 14.34 -16.03
C THR A 19 13.71 13.76 -15.03
N PHE A 20 13.38 12.60 -14.47
CA PHE A 20 14.29 11.88 -13.58
C PHE A 20 15.16 10.93 -14.39
N THR A 21 16.47 11.03 -14.22
CA THR A 21 17.44 10.17 -14.94
C THR A 21 17.65 8.81 -14.24
N LYS A 22 17.12 8.65 -13.03
CA LYS A 22 17.12 7.38 -12.28
C LYS A 22 15.71 6.97 -11.92
N ALA A 23 15.52 5.68 -11.71
CA ALA A 23 14.26 5.15 -11.21
C ALA A 23 13.86 5.82 -9.90
N GLN A 24 12.57 6.18 -9.79
CA GLN A 24 12.00 6.72 -8.57
C GLN A 24 11.50 5.56 -7.70
N LEU A 25 11.94 5.53 -6.45
CA LEU A 25 11.51 4.53 -5.48
C LEU A 25 10.37 5.11 -4.63
N ALA A 26 9.24 4.43 -4.64
CA ALA A 26 8.14 4.77 -3.74
C ALA A 26 8.51 4.38 -2.29
N SER A 27 8.12 5.22 -1.34
CA SER A 27 8.25 4.87 0.08
C SER A 27 7.49 3.59 0.38
N THR A 28 8.18 2.60 0.94
CA THR A 28 7.64 1.25 1.13
C THR A 28 7.84 0.80 2.57
N GLN A 29 6.73 0.43 3.23
CA GLN A 29 6.77 -0.23 4.52
C GLN A 29 7.04 -1.72 4.33
N THR A 30 7.97 -2.28 5.10
CA THR A 30 8.16 -3.73 5.22
C THR A 30 8.04 -4.09 6.69
N ALA A 31 7.07 -4.94 7.04
CA ALA A 31 6.78 -5.29 8.43
C ALA A 31 6.14 -6.68 8.56
N ASP A 32 6.31 -7.27 9.72
CA ASP A 32 5.47 -8.39 10.15
C ASP A 32 4.10 -7.86 10.59
N ALA A 33 3.05 -8.62 10.32
CA ALA A 33 1.67 -8.23 10.58
C ALA A 33 0.89 -9.36 11.26
N THR A 34 0.17 -8.98 12.32
CA THR A 34 -0.75 -9.88 13.03
C THR A 34 -1.81 -9.04 13.75
N GLY A 35 -3.01 -9.56 13.89
CA GLY A 35 -4.11 -8.85 14.56
C GLY A 35 -4.58 -7.62 13.78
N SER A 36 -4.84 -6.53 14.48
CA SER A 36 -5.31 -5.28 13.89
C SER A 36 -4.12 -4.44 13.41
N VAL A 37 -4.11 -4.09 12.13
CA VAL A 37 -3.03 -3.32 11.48
C VAL A 37 -3.62 -2.09 10.81
N THR A 38 -3.07 -0.92 11.13
CA THR A 38 -3.42 0.35 10.47
C THR A 38 -2.33 0.71 9.46
N LEU A 39 -2.72 0.94 8.21
CA LEU A 39 -1.79 1.38 7.17
C LEU A 39 -1.62 2.91 7.24
N ASP A 40 -0.37 3.36 7.19
CA ASP A 40 -0.03 4.79 7.17
C ASP A 40 0.25 5.24 5.73
N PHE A 41 -0.77 5.79 5.08
CA PHE A 41 -0.69 6.26 3.69
C PHE A 41 0.08 7.58 3.55
N ASP A 42 0.26 8.33 4.64
CA ASP A 42 1.04 9.57 4.61
C ASP A 42 2.54 9.31 4.52
N THR A 43 3.00 8.25 5.19
CA THR A 43 4.42 7.87 5.20
C THR A 43 4.78 6.91 4.08
N TYR A 44 3.87 6.00 3.72
CA TYR A 44 4.18 4.91 2.79
C TYR A 44 3.23 4.88 1.61
N GLN A 45 3.78 4.58 0.45
CA GLN A 45 3.02 4.35 -0.78
C GLN A 45 2.82 2.87 -1.07
N ASN A 46 3.76 2.02 -0.69
CA ASN A 46 3.64 0.57 -0.82
C ASN A 46 3.80 -0.11 0.54
N PHE A 47 3.18 -1.27 0.67
CA PHE A 47 3.21 -2.05 1.90
C PHE A 47 3.59 -3.49 1.57
N ILE A 48 4.60 -4.03 2.26
CA ILE A 48 5.00 -5.44 2.20
C ILE A 48 4.79 -6.02 3.60
N LEU A 49 3.75 -6.79 3.77
CA LEU A 49 3.32 -7.31 5.06
C LEU A 49 3.51 -8.82 5.11
N THR A 50 4.36 -9.30 6.02
CA THR A 50 4.47 -10.73 6.31
C THR A 50 3.47 -11.10 7.38
N PHE A 51 2.46 -11.87 7.03
CA PHE A 51 1.43 -12.31 7.97
C PHE A 51 1.97 -13.43 8.86
N THR A 52 2.18 -13.10 10.13
CA THR A 52 2.58 -14.05 11.18
C THR A 52 1.39 -14.54 12.01
N GLY A 53 0.21 -14.02 11.73
CA GLY A 53 -1.10 -14.40 12.27
C GLY A 53 -2.19 -13.89 11.32
N ASN A 54 -3.45 -14.09 11.69
CA ASN A 54 -4.58 -13.52 10.98
C ASN A 54 -4.55 -12.00 11.12
N VAL A 55 -4.81 -11.26 10.04
CA VAL A 55 -4.74 -9.80 9.99
C VAL A 55 -6.10 -9.21 9.66
N THR A 56 -6.44 -8.15 10.38
CA THR A 56 -7.52 -7.22 10.02
C THR A 56 -6.88 -5.87 9.68
N LEU A 57 -7.02 -5.41 8.45
CA LEU A 57 -6.69 -4.02 8.12
C LEU A 57 -7.74 -3.13 8.77
N ALA A 58 -7.33 -2.38 9.80
CA ALA A 58 -8.17 -1.47 10.53
C ALA A 58 -8.47 -0.20 9.71
N ALA A 59 -9.43 0.61 10.16
CA ALA A 59 -9.71 1.90 9.54
C ALA A 59 -8.41 2.69 9.35
N PRO A 60 -8.13 3.20 8.14
CA PRO A 60 -6.98 4.06 7.92
C PRO A 60 -7.14 5.38 8.69
N SER A 61 -6.05 6.12 8.85
CA SER A 61 -6.07 7.38 9.61
C SER A 61 -5.36 8.54 8.92
N THR A 62 -4.68 8.29 7.83
CA THR A 62 -3.82 9.29 7.16
C THR A 62 -4.17 9.47 5.68
N GLU A 63 -5.15 8.75 5.17
CA GLU A 63 -5.51 8.72 3.74
C GLU A 63 -6.14 10.02 3.25
N ALA A 64 -6.76 10.81 4.13
CA ALA A 64 -7.44 12.05 3.76
C ALA A 64 -6.53 13.07 3.05
N SER A 65 -5.24 13.09 3.40
CA SER A 65 -4.24 13.96 2.77
C SER A 65 -3.58 13.33 1.54
N GLN A 66 -3.93 12.08 1.21
CA GLN A 66 -3.31 11.27 0.17
C GLN A 66 -4.27 10.90 -0.97
N VAL A 67 -5.33 11.69 -1.17
CA VAL A 67 -6.31 11.47 -2.25
C VAL A 67 -5.61 11.40 -3.60
N GLY A 68 -5.88 10.33 -4.36
CA GLY A 68 -5.24 10.05 -5.65
C GLY A 68 -3.97 9.21 -5.54
N GLN A 69 -3.47 8.94 -4.33
CA GLN A 69 -2.34 8.03 -4.17
C GLN A 69 -2.70 6.63 -4.64
N THR A 70 -1.80 6.03 -5.41
CA THR A 70 -1.90 4.64 -5.87
C THR A 70 -0.68 3.87 -5.41
N GLY A 71 -0.84 2.57 -5.24
CA GLY A 71 0.25 1.68 -4.85
C GLY A 71 -0.22 0.25 -4.73
N VAL A 72 0.56 -0.54 -4.02
CA VAL A 72 0.26 -1.96 -3.80
C VAL A 72 0.40 -2.34 -2.33
N ILE A 73 -0.45 -3.26 -1.91
CA ILE A 73 -0.31 -3.98 -0.65
C ILE A 73 0.12 -5.41 -1.02
N ILE A 74 1.36 -5.75 -0.66
CA ILE A 74 1.92 -7.07 -0.87
C ILE A 74 1.75 -7.86 0.42
N ILE A 75 1.11 -9.01 0.33
CA ILE A 75 0.88 -9.92 1.45
C ILE A 75 1.77 -11.13 1.27
N LYS A 76 2.55 -11.45 2.29
CA LYS A 76 3.38 -12.66 2.34
C LYS A 76 2.87 -13.55 3.45
N GLN A 77 2.60 -14.80 3.15
CA GLN A 77 2.40 -15.81 4.20
C GLN A 77 3.75 -16.12 4.88
N ASP A 78 3.73 -16.35 6.18
CA ASP A 78 4.90 -16.88 6.89
C ASP A 78 5.19 -18.35 6.52
N GLY A 79 6.19 -18.94 7.15
CA GLY A 79 6.53 -20.36 6.93
C GLY A 79 5.47 -21.36 7.39
N THR A 80 4.45 -20.92 8.11
CA THR A 80 3.30 -21.74 8.55
C THR A 80 2.16 -21.66 7.53
N GLY A 81 1.91 -20.48 6.96
CA GLY A 81 0.77 -20.25 6.07
C GLY A 81 -0.58 -20.20 6.79
N SER A 82 -1.65 -20.29 6.01
CA SER A 82 -3.06 -20.32 6.50
C SER A 82 -3.50 -19.04 7.22
N ARG A 83 -2.79 -17.91 7.01
CA ARG A 83 -3.18 -16.61 7.56
C ARG A 83 -4.27 -15.99 6.72
N THR A 84 -5.22 -15.33 7.36
CA THR A 84 -6.38 -14.72 6.73
C THR A 84 -6.29 -13.21 6.75
N LEU A 85 -6.95 -12.56 5.78
CA LEU A 85 -7.12 -11.12 5.69
C LEU A 85 -8.59 -10.77 5.90
N SER A 86 -8.83 -9.82 6.82
CA SER A 86 -10.11 -9.13 6.97
C SER A 86 -9.91 -7.64 6.73
N LEU A 87 -10.94 -6.94 6.25
CA LEU A 87 -10.88 -5.54 5.88
C LEU A 87 -11.89 -4.72 6.67
N HIS A 88 -11.48 -3.53 7.15
CA HIS A 88 -12.43 -2.51 7.60
C HIS A 88 -13.27 -2.02 6.42
N GLY A 89 -14.47 -1.49 6.70
CA GLY A 89 -15.39 -1.02 5.67
C GLY A 89 -14.88 0.12 4.78
N ASP A 90 -13.87 0.85 5.25
CA ASP A 90 -13.23 1.93 4.48
C ASP A 90 -12.35 1.40 3.33
N TYR A 91 -12.04 0.12 3.34
CA TYR A 91 -11.41 -0.56 2.20
C TYR A 91 -12.50 -1.13 1.30
N GLU A 92 -12.81 -0.40 0.24
CA GLU A 92 -13.85 -0.77 -0.71
C GLU A 92 -13.34 -1.79 -1.72
N THR A 93 -14.12 -2.83 -1.90
CA THR A 93 -13.79 -3.92 -2.83
C THR A 93 -14.75 -3.94 -4.02
N PRO A 94 -14.36 -4.50 -5.17
CA PRO A 94 -15.28 -4.67 -6.29
C PRO A 94 -16.55 -5.41 -5.86
N SER A 95 -17.71 -4.90 -6.25
CA SER A 95 -19.02 -5.43 -5.85
C SER A 95 -19.29 -6.86 -6.34
N ALA A 96 -18.62 -7.29 -7.39
CA ALA A 96 -18.77 -8.62 -8.01
C ALA A 96 -17.63 -9.56 -7.56
N GLY A 97 -17.52 -9.86 -6.27
CA GLY A 97 -16.58 -10.88 -5.77
C GLY A 97 -15.52 -10.38 -4.78
N GLY A 98 -15.57 -9.12 -4.39
CA GLY A 98 -14.62 -8.56 -3.42
C GLY A 98 -13.19 -8.51 -3.97
N VAL A 99 -12.20 -8.44 -3.08
CA VAL A 99 -10.77 -8.50 -3.43
C VAL A 99 -10.39 -9.89 -3.97
N GLY A 100 -11.14 -10.90 -3.60
CA GLY A 100 -10.79 -12.31 -3.78
C GLY A 100 -10.17 -12.87 -2.50
N THR A 101 -9.85 -14.16 -2.55
CA THR A 101 -9.23 -14.87 -1.42
C THR A 101 -7.72 -14.85 -1.58
N ILE A 102 -7.01 -14.45 -0.54
CA ILE A 102 -5.54 -14.52 -0.52
C ILE A 102 -5.06 -15.98 -0.47
N SER A 103 -3.86 -16.21 -0.96
CA SER A 103 -3.19 -17.52 -0.90
C SER A 103 -2.95 -17.95 0.54
N THR A 104 -3.12 -19.23 0.83
CA THR A 104 -2.92 -19.79 2.18
C THR A 104 -1.67 -20.65 2.31
N ALA A 105 -1.00 -20.97 1.21
CA ALA A 105 0.23 -21.77 1.26
C ALA A 105 1.34 -21.01 2.00
N ALA A 106 2.18 -21.75 2.73
CA ALA A 106 3.37 -21.20 3.37
C ALA A 106 4.25 -20.45 2.36
N ASN A 107 4.73 -19.29 2.73
CA ASN A 107 5.58 -18.40 1.93
C ASN A 107 4.93 -17.87 0.63
N ALA A 108 3.63 -18.10 0.40
CA ALA A 108 2.93 -17.52 -0.75
C ALA A 108 2.95 -15.99 -0.69
N VAL A 109 3.00 -15.37 -1.86
CA VAL A 109 3.01 -13.91 -2.01
C VAL A 109 1.85 -13.50 -2.90
N ASP A 110 1.06 -12.54 -2.42
CA ASP A 110 -0.07 -11.97 -3.13
C ASP A 110 0.07 -10.45 -3.24
N ILE A 111 -0.52 -9.84 -4.27
CA ILE A 111 -0.48 -8.40 -4.49
C ILE A 111 -1.91 -7.88 -4.64
N ILE A 112 -2.24 -6.84 -3.86
CA ILE A 112 -3.50 -6.11 -3.95
C ILE A 112 -3.20 -4.67 -4.38
N PRO A 113 -3.61 -4.23 -5.57
CA PRO A 113 -3.49 -2.82 -5.96
C PRO A 113 -4.51 -1.96 -5.21
N TYR A 114 -4.18 -0.70 -4.95
CA TYR A 114 -5.10 0.23 -4.31
C TYR A 114 -5.03 1.64 -4.91
N CYS A 115 -6.09 2.41 -4.66
CA CYS A 115 -6.15 3.85 -4.91
C CYS A 115 -6.92 4.51 -3.75
N VAL A 116 -6.37 5.60 -3.20
CA VAL A 116 -7.09 6.42 -2.23
C VAL A 116 -8.07 7.32 -2.97
N LEU A 117 -9.36 7.08 -2.80
CA LEU A 117 -10.42 7.84 -3.46
C LEU A 117 -10.74 9.14 -2.72
N GLU A 118 -10.96 9.03 -1.42
CA GLU A 118 -11.26 10.14 -0.51
C GLU A 118 -11.09 9.70 0.94
N ASN A 119 -11.37 10.58 1.89
CA ASN A 119 -11.35 10.23 3.30
C ASN A 119 -12.25 9.01 3.60
N ASN A 120 -11.72 8.05 4.35
CA ASN A 120 -12.36 6.78 4.68
C ASN A 120 -12.77 5.92 3.47
N ARG A 121 -12.14 6.13 2.30
CA ARG A 121 -12.42 5.34 1.11
C ARG A 121 -11.16 4.99 0.33
N ILE A 122 -10.70 3.78 0.52
CA ILE A 122 -9.59 3.19 -0.24
C ILE A 122 -10.15 2.10 -1.15
N MET A 123 -10.05 2.29 -2.46
CA MET A 123 -10.47 1.30 -3.44
C MET A 123 -9.38 0.23 -3.60
N LEU A 124 -9.76 -1.02 -3.44
CA LEU A 124 -8.89 -2.16 -3.68
C LEU A 124 -9.25 -2.83 -5.01
N GLY A 125 -8.23 -3.17 -5.78
CA GLY A 125 -8.39 -4.05 -6.94
C GLY A 125 -8.41 -5.52 -6.52
N SER A 126 -8.65 -6.41 -7.49
CA SER A 126 -8.61 -7.86 -7.25
C SER A 126 -7.20 -8.30 -6.87
N VAL A 127 -7.11 -9.24 -5.93
CA VAL A 127 -5.84 -9.83 -5.53
C VAL A 127 -5.25 -10.66 -6.69
N GLN A 128 -3.96 -10.48 -6.91
CA GLN A 128 -3.16 -11.36 -7.75
C GLN A 128 -2.42 -12.31 -6.83
N ILE A 129 -2.64 -13.61 -7.00
CA ILE A 129 -2.26 -14.62 -6.02
C ILE A 129 -1.09 -15.48 -6.45
N ALA A 130 -0.44 -16.09 -5.45
CA ALA A 130 0.51 -17.19 -5.60
C ALA A 130 1.76 -16.87 -6.44
N PHE A 131 2.36 -15.70 -6.20
CA PHE A 131 3.69 -15.42 -6.72
C PHE A 131 4.75 -16.25 -5.99
N GLY A 132 5.59 -16.95 -6.73
CA GLY A 132 6.72 -17.73 -6.21
C GLY A 132 6.57 -19.23 -6.29
#